data_75c384402acb234ba7bea4718a4be205
#
_entry.id   75c384402acb234ba7bea4718a4be205
#
_cell.length_a   1.000
_cell.length_b   1.000
_cell.length_c   1.000
_cell.angle_alpha   90.00
_cell.angle_beta   90.00
_cell.angle_gamma   90.00
#
_symmetry.space_group_name_H-M   'P 1'
#
loop_
_entity.id
_entity.type
_entity.pdbx_description
1 polymer ?
#
loop_
_entity_poly.entity_id
_entity_poly.type
_entity_poly.pdbx_seq_one_letter_code
_entity_poly.pdbx_strand_id
1 'polypeptide(L)'
;ERPVFMGCSVGGLLALDLAHKHADEFRAVISVEGALKIGGDLANLQDLWHPQIGSQYKARLMEGLMSPMSPEYYRKETSFVYASGWPALFIGDLYYYIKDFDLTEFAQQIDTAKVGVHILSGEYDYSGTVELGEVAHNAIAGSTWTMMQGVGHFPMSENPDQFIQYLMPILEQIS
;
A
#
# COMPACT_ATOMS: atom_id res chain seq x y z
N GLU A 1 14.84 5.08 -20.84
CA GLU A 1 13.42 4.66 -20.69
C GLU A 1 12.97 5.03 -19.29
N ARG A 2 11.75 5.56 -19.17
CA ARG A 2 11.15 5.86 -17.86
C ARG A 2 10.61 4.55 -17.24
N PRO A 3 11.00 4.21 -16.00
CA PRO A 3 10.50 3.01 -15.33
C PRO A 3 9.04 3.13 -14.90
N VAL A 4 8.45 2.00 -14.53
CA VAL A 4 7.20 1.94 -13.76
C VAL A 4 7.58 1.67 -12.30
N PHE A 5 7.02 2.44 -11.37
CA PHE A 5 7.17 2.20 -9.95
C PHE A 5 5.89 1.58 -9.38
N MET A 6 6.03 0.49 -8.64
CA MET A 6 4.92 -0.12 -7.90
C MET A 6 5.31 -0.26 -6.43
N GLY A 7 4.43 0.16 -5.54
CA GLY A 7 4.61 0.02 -4.10
C GLY A 7 3.32 -0.30 -3.39
N CYS A 8 3.44 -0.99 -2.25
CA CYS A 8 2.31 -1.37 -1.40
C CYS A 8 2.38 -0.67 -0.05
N SER A 9 1.25 -0.28 0.51
CA SER A 9 1.16 0.35 1.83
C SER A 9 1.99 1.65 1.87
N VAL A 10 3.03 1.74 2.73
CA VAL A 10 4.02 2.84 2.69
C VAL A 10 4.56 3.07 1.27
N GLY A 11 4.85 1.99 0.54
CA GLY A 11 5.26 2.06 -0.86
C GLY A 11 4.16 2.57 -1.79
N GLY A 12 2.89 2.32 -1.47
CA GLY A 12 1.73 2.86 -2.19
C GLY A 12 1.59 4.37 -2.02
N LEU A 13 1.81 4.89 -0.80
CA LEU A 13 1.89 6.31 -0.55
C LEU A 13 3.06 6.95 -1.31
N LEU A 14 4.22 6.31 -1.25
CA LEU A 14 5.42 6.75 -1.96
C LEU A 14 5.21 6.78 -3.48
N ALA A 15 4.45 5.84 -4.05
CA ALA A 15 4.10 5.84 -5.46
C ALA A 15 3.36 7.12 -5.87
N LEU A 16 2.38 7.54 -5.06
CA LEU A 16 1.64 8.80 -5.30
C LEU A 16 2.52 10.04 -5.11
N ASP A 17 3.42 10.03 -4.13
CA ASP A 17 4.37 11.14 -3.91
C ASP A 17 5.37 11.28 -5.07
N LEU A 18 5.84 10.16 -5.61
CA LEU A 18 6.68 10.14 -6.81
C LEU A 18 5.95 10.65 -8.04
N ALA A 19 4.68 10.32 -8.21
CA ALA A 19 3.86 10.89 -9.29
C ALA A 19 3.69 12.40 -9.15
N HIS A 20 3.60 12.92 -7.92
CA HIS A 20 3.52 14.36 -7.68
C HIS A 20 4.86 15.08 -7.93
N LYS A 21 5.95 14.57 -7.37
CA LYS A 21 7.24 15.27 -7.36
C LYS A 21 8.12 14.98 -8.58
N HIS A 22 7.94 13.81 -9.20
CA HIS A 22 8.84 13.26 -10.21
C HIS A 22 8.11 12.71 -11.45
N ALA A 23 6.98 13.33 -11.83
CA ALA A 23 6.13 12.90 -12.94
C ALA A 23 6.90 12.66 -14.26
N ASP A 24 7.93 13.42 -14.54
CA ASP A 24 8.72 13.32 -15.77
C ASP A 24 9.72 12.12 -15.74
N GLU A 25 9.98 11.53 -14.57
CA GLU A 25 10.94 10.44 -14.39
C GLU A 25 10.31 9.05 -14.53
N PHE A 26 9.01 8.93 -14.34
CA PHE A 26 8.28 7.66 -14.39
C PHE A 26 7.32 7.61 -15.59
N ARG A 27 7.15 6.40 -16.17
CA ARG A 27 6.10 6.14 -17.15
C ARG A 27 4.74 6.03 -16.45
N ALA A 28 4.70 5.30 -15.36
CA ALA A 28 3.54 5.14 -14.51
C ALA A 28 3.94 4.80 -13.07
N VAL A 29 3.02 5.03 -12.15
CA VAL A 29 3.08 4.52 -10.78
C VAL A 29 1.86 3.64 -10.50
N ILE A 30 2.06 2.58 -9.72
CA ILE A 30 1.00 1.67 -9.26
C ILE A 30 1.01 1.72 -7.74
N SER A 31 0.00 2.37 -7.17
CA SER A 31 -0.21 2.49 -5.73
C SER A 31 -1.11 1.36 -5.26
N VAL A 32 -0.53 0.39 -4.56
CA VAL A 32 -1.26 -0.73 -3.98
C VAL A 32 -1.47 -0.44 -2.50
N GLU A 33 -2.71 -0.51 -2.04
CA GLU A 33 -3.11 -0.19 -0.64
C GLU A 33 -2.60 1.17 -0.17
N GLY A 34 -2.54 2.13 -1.09
CA GLY A 34 -2.13 3.51 -0.81
C GLY A 34 -3.33 4.43 -0.65
N ALA A 35 -3.06 5.62 -0.12
CA ALA A 35 -4.04 6.68 0.09
C ALA A 35 -3.37 8.05 0.03
N LEU A 36 -4.15 9.13 0.02
CA LEU A 36 -3.61 10.49 0.14
C LEU A 36 -3.13 10.80 1.55
N LYS A 37 -3.73 10.16 2.54
CA LYS A 37 -3.39 10.27 3.95
C LYS A 37 -3.96 9.06 4.70
N ILE A 38 -3.20 8.55 5.64
CA ILE A 38 -3.65 7.51 6.56
C ILE A 38 -3.83 8.12 7.94
N GLY A 39 -4.99 7.91 8.52
CA GLY A 39 -5.24 8.25 9.92
C GLY A 39 -4.83 7.10 10.84
N GLY A 40 -4.44 7.42 12.08
CA GLY A 40 -4.11 6.40 13.06
C GLY A 40 -3.50 6.96 14.34
N ASP A 41 -3.38 6.09 15.34
CA ASP A 41 -2.73 6.39 16.61
C ASP A 41 -1.44 5.57 16.75
N LEU A 42 -0.37 6.24 17.14
CA LEU A 42 0.95 5.64 17.39
C LEU A 42 1.15 5.25 18.87
N ALA A 43 0.13 5.38 19.72
CA ALA A 43 0.24 5.18 21.16
C ALA A 43 0.75 3.79 21.58
N ASN A 44 0.43 2.76 20.80
CA ASN A 44 0.76 1.36 21.13
C ASN A 44 2.08 0.88 20.50
N LEU A 45 2.85 1.74 19.86
CA LEU A 45 4.13 1.33 19.22
C LEU A 45 5.18 0.84 20.23
N GLN A 46 5.03 1.16 21.50
CA GLN A 46 5.96 0.68 22.55
C GLN A 46 6.00 -0.85 22.65
N ASP A 47 4.87 -1.52 22.38
CA ASP A 47 4.78 -2.99 22.41
C ASP A 47 5.64 -3.66 21.33
N LEU A 48 5.93 -2.95 20.24
CA LEU A 48 6.83 -3.42 19.17
C LEU A 48 8.29 -3.55 19.64
N TRP A 49 8.68 -2.81 20.68
CA TRP A 49 10.01 -2.87 21.27
C TRP A 49 10.16 -3.93 22.35
N HIS A 50 9.09 -4.60 22.73
CA HIS A 50 9.16 -5.62 23.78
C HIS A 50 10.06 -6.78 23.35
N PRO A 51 11.15 -7.09 24.10
CA PRO A 51 12.19 -8.02 23.65
C PRO A 51 11.71 -9.46 23.46
N GLN A 52 10.62 -9.84 24.14
CA GLN A 52 10.08 -11.20 24.12
C GLN A 52 8.87 -11.36 23.21
N ILE A 53 8.02 -10.33 23.10
CA ILE A 53 6.74 -10.45 22.39
C ILE A 53 6.60 -9.51 21.20
N GLY A 54 7.50 -8.54 20.99
CA GLY A 54 7.38 -7.51 19.95
C GLY A 54 7.23 -8.11 18.55
N SER A 55 8.00 -9.14 18.21
CA SER A 55 7.90 -9.84 16.94
C SER A 55 6.56 -10.55 16.77
N GLN A 56 6.05 -11.17 17.84
CA GLN A 56 4.74 -11.85 17.81
C GLN A 56 3.61 -10.84 17.71
N TYR A 57 3.71 -9.72 18.43
CA TYR A 57 2.75 -8.64 18.35
C TYR A 57 2.66 -8.09 16.92
N LYS A 58 3.81 -7.79 16.29
CA LYS A 58 3.87 -7.34 14.90
C LYS A 58 3.27 -8.35 13.92
N ALA A 59 3.61 -9.65 14.05
CA ALA A 59 3.06 -10.70 13.21
C ALA A 59 1.53 -10.77 13.32
N ARG A 60 0.98 -10.65 14.54
CA ARG A 60 -0.48 -10.64 14.74
C ARG A 60 -1.16 -9.41 14.16
N LEU A 61 -0.52 -8.26 14.27
CA LEU A 61 -1.00 -7.03 13.65
C LEU A 61 -1.12 -7.20 12.13
N MET A 62 -0.07 -7.76 11.48
CA MET A 62 -0.06 -8.00 10.04
C MET A 62 -1.06 -9.07 9.63
N GLU A 63 -1.21 -10.13 10.43
CA GLU A 63 -2.22 -11.17 10.17
C GLU A 63 -3.64 -10.61 10.16
N GLY A 64 -3.90 -9.63 11.03
CA GLY A 64 -5.19 -8.95 11.09
C GLY A 64 -5.50 -8.05 9.88
N LEU A 65 -4.50 -7.62 9.12
CA LEU A 65 -4.67 -6.82 7.90
C LEU A 65 -4.91 -7.65 6.64
N MET A 66 -4.68 -8.96 6.69
CA MET A 66 -4.86 -9.86 5.55
C MET A 66 -6.31 -10.37 5.43
N SER A 67 -6.72 -10.66 4.22
CA SER A 67 -8.04 -11.24 3.96
C SER A 67 -8.18 -12.64 4.59
N PRO A 68 -9.30 -12.93 5.26
CA PRO A 68 -9.60 -14.29 5.70
C PRO A 68 -9.82 -15.26 4.53
N MET A 69 -10.06 -14.74 3.33
CA MET A 69 -10.23 -15.52 2.10
C MET A 69 -8.91 -15.95 1.48
N SER A 70 -7.81 -15.27 1.82
CA SER A 70 -6.47 -15.61 1.33
C SER A 70 -5.99 -16.96 1.87
N PRO A 71 -5.25 -17.76 1.09
CA PRO A 71 -4.75 -19.06 1.53
C PRO A 71 -3.93 -18.97 2.82
N GLU A 72 -4.23 -19.82 3.79
CA GLU A 72 -3.60 -19.79 5.12
C GLU A 72 -2.07 -19.89 5.07
N TYR A 73 -1.53 -20.65 4.13
CA TYR A 73 -0.11 -20.80 3.93
C TYR A 73 0.57 -19.42 3.65
N TYR A 74 0.05 -18.69 2.69
CA TYR A 74 0.60 -17.38 2.33
C TYR A 74 0.42 -16.35 3.44
N ARG A 75 -0.70 -16.38 4.15
CA ARG A 75 -0.92 -15.49 5.32
C ARG A 75 0.10 -15.75 6.42
N LYS A 76 0.40 -17.02 6.71
CA LYS A 76 1.42 -17.40 7.69
C LYS A 76 2.83 -17.00 7.25
N GLU A 77 3.17 -17.20 5.98
CA GLU A 77 4.45 -16.80 5.43
C GLU A 77 4.65 -15.28 5.51
N THR A 78 3.65 -14.50 5.11
CA THR A 78 3.65 -13.04 5.22
C THR A 78 3.86 -12.59 6.67
N SER A 79 3.10 -13.14 7.62
CA SER A 79 3.25 -12.86 9.05
C SER A 79 4.64 -13.20 9.58
N PHE A 80 5.22 -14.31 9.14
CA PHE A 80 6.57 -14.73 9.52
C PHE A 80 7.65 -13.75 9.02
N VAL A 81 7.53 -13.29 7.78
CA VAL A 81 8.46 -12.27 7.21
C VAL A 81 8.42 -11.00 8.06
N TYR A 82 7.23 -10.52 8.40
CA TYR A 82 7.10 -9.34 9.27
C TYR A 82 7.64 -9.58 10.69
N ALA A 83 7.43 -10.76 11.26
CA ALA A 83 7.97 -11.12 12.57
C ALA A 83 9.50 -11.05 12.60
N SER A 84 10.16 -11.43 11.52
CA SER A 84 11.64 -11.44 11.41
C SER A 84 12.25 -10.06 11.15
N GLY A 85 11.47 -9.07 10.72
CA GLY A 85 11.96 -7.71 10.44
C GLY A 85 12.35 -6.93 11.71
N TRP A 86 13.29 -5.99 11.54
CA TRP A 86 13.77 -5.15 12.64
C TRP A 86 12.68 -4.17 13.12
N PRO A 87 12.37 -4.08 14.44
CA PRO A 87 11.29 -3.23 14.95
C PRO A 87 11.44 -1.74 14.60
N ALA A 88 12.66 -1.21 14.60
CA ALA A 88 12.89 0.20 14.32
C ALA A 88 12.51 0.60 12.89
N LEU A 89 12.74 -0.27 11.90
CA LEU A 89 12.30 -0.04 10.52
C LEU A 89 10.78 0.06 10.47
N PHE A 90 10.10 -0.91 11.04
CA PHE A 90 8.64 -0.95 11.04
C PHE A 90 8.02 0.27 11.75
N ILE A 91 8.62 0.70 12.87
CA ILE A 91 8.18 1.90 13.59
C ILE A 91 8.42 3.16 12.75
N GLY A 92 9.57 3.27 12.09
CA GLY A 92 9.89 4.38 11.19
C GLY A 92 8.90 4.48 10.03
N ASP A 93 8.57 3.33 9.40
CA ASP A 93 7.57 3.25 8.34
C ASP A 93 6.19 3.71 8.83
N LEU A 94 5.77 3.32 10.06
CA LEU A 94 4.51 3.75 10.64
C LEU A 94 4.48 5.25 10.96
N TYR A 95 5.61 5.84 11.38
CA TYR A 95 5.69 7.30 11.55
C TYR A 95 5.50 8.02 10.23
N TYR A 96 6.21 7.62 9.18
CA TYR A 96 6.00 8.18 7.86
C TYR A 96 4.54 8.00 7.40
N TYR A 97 4.01 6.78 7.51
CA TYR A 97 2.69 6.38 7.06
C TYR A 97 1.55 7.17 7.71
N ILE A 98 1.65 7.44 9.02
CA ILE A 98 0.55 8.02 9.82
C ILE A 98 0.75 9.52 10.10
N LYS A 99 2.01 9.99 10.21
CA LYS A 99 2.32 11.35 10.67
C LYS A 99 2.91 12.26 9.61
N ASP A 100 3.86 11.73 8.84
CA ASP A 100 4.67 12.59 7.97
C ASP A 100 4.06 12.72 6.59
N PHE A 101 3.38 11.69 6.10
CA PHE A 101 2.78 11.69 4.77
C PHE A 101 1.39 12.29 4.76
N ASP A 102 1.22 13.34 3.96
CA ASP A 102 -0.08 13.94 3.64
C ASP A 102 -0.03 14.55 2.24
N LEU A 103 -0.73 13.94 1.30
CA LEU A 103 -0.82 14.40 -0.09
C LEU A 103 -2.17 15.07 -0.40
N THR A 104 -3.03 15.26 0.60
CA THR A 104 -4.41 15.71 0.41
C THR A 104 -4.50 17.04 -0.34
N GLU A 105 -3.65 18.00 -0.03
CA GLU A 105 -3.65 19.32 -0.67
C GLU A 105 -2.95 19.35 -2.04
N PHE A 106 -2.18 18.30 -2.36
CA PHE A 106 -1.33 18.26 -3.56
C PHE A 106 -1.83 17.28 -4.62
N ALA A 107 -2.74 16.39 -4.29
CA ALA A 107 -3.23 15.32 -5.19
C ALA A 107 -3.72 15.86 -6.54
N GLN A 108 -4.40 17.00 -6.54
CA GLN A 108 -4.92 17.66 -7.75
C GLN A 108 -3.81 18.22 -8.67
N GLN A 109 -2.58 18.32 -8.18
CA GLN A 109 -1.42 18.81 -8.94
C GLN A 109 -0.71 17.69 -9.69
N ILE A 110 -1.08 16.41 -9.45
CA ILE A 110 -0.50 15.28 -10.17
C ILE A 110 -0.94 15.33 -11.64
N ASP A 111 0.03 15.47 -12.53
CA ASP A 111 -0.17 15.56 -13.97
C ASP A 111 -0.18 14.16 -14.61
N THR A 112 -1.37 13.56 -14.70
CA THR A 112 -1.54 12.22 -15.29
C THR A 112 -1.30 12.15 -16.81
N ALA A 113 -1.15 13.29 -17.49
CA ALA A 113 -0.67 13.31 -18.86
C ALA A 113 0.84 13.02 -18.96
N LYS A 114 1.59 13.23 -17.89
CA LYS A 114 3.02 12.94 -17.81
C LYS A 114 3.32 11.55 -17.23
N VAL A 115 2.57 11.14 -16.21
CA VAL A 115 2.76 9.86 -15.50
C VAL A 115 1.44 9.15 -15.31
N GLY A 116 1.32 7.90 -15.77
CA GLY A 116 0.15 7.08 -15.48
C GLY A 116 0.01 6.83 -13.98
N VAL A 117 -1.19 6.96 -13.42
CA VAL A 117 -1.46 6.69 -12.00
C VAL A 117 -2.53 5.61 -11.88
N HIS A 118 -2.16 4.47 -11.31
CA HIS A 118 -3.02 3.32 -11.10
C HIS A 118 -3.10 3.00 -9.61
N ILE A 119 -4.33 2.91 -9.07
CA ILE A 119 -4.59 2.67 -7.66
C ILE A 119 -5.31 1.34 -7.51
N LEU A 120 -4.80 0.48 -6.63
CA LEU A 120 -5.36 -0.82 -6.31
C LEU A 120 -5.65 -0.88 -4.81
N SER A 121 -6.88 -1.23 -4.42
CA SER A 121 -7.32 -1.33 -3.02
C SER A 121 -7.93 -2.70 -2.75
N GLY A 122 -7.47 -3.40 -1.71
CA GLY A 122 -7.99 -4.69 -1.29
C GLY A 122 -9.31 -4.58 -0.52
N GLU A 123 -10.25 -5.44 -0.84
CA GLU A 123 -11.58 -5.48 -0.21
C GLU A 123 -11.51 -5.60 1.31
N TYR A 124 -10.52 -6.32 1.83
CA TYR A 124 -10.36 -6.61 3.26
C TYR A 124 -9.29 -5.74 3.95
N ASP A 125 -8.69 -4.80 3.23
CA ASP A 125 -7.77 -3.86 3.88
C ASP A 125 -8.53 -2.78 4.63
N TYR A 126 -8.31 -2.67 5.94
CA TYR A 126 -8.87 -1.60 6.76
C TYR A 126 -7.81 -0.59 7.26
N SER A 127 -6.62 -0.64 6.69
CA SER A 127 -5.59 0.39 6.82
C SER A 127 -5.61 1.36 5.63
N GLY A 128 -5.35 0.86 4.42
CA GLY A 128 -5.54 1.59 3.17
C GLY A 128 -6.88 1.23 2.53
N THR A 129 -7.99 1.60 3.18
CA THR A 129 -9.32 1.09 2.83
C THR A 129 -9.74 1.40 1.39
N VAL A 130 -10.70 0.65 0.89
CA VAL A 130 -11.34 0.85 -0.43
C VAL A 130 -11.78 2.30 -0.61
N GLU A 131 -12.38 2.90 0.42
CA GLU A 131 -12.86 4.29 0.40
C GLU A 131 -11.71 5.30 0.30
N LEU A 132 -10.58 5.03 0.95
CA LEU A 132 -9.39 5.89 0.86
C LEU A 132 -8.76 5.83 -0.54
N GLY A 133 -8.76 4.67 -1.17
CA GLY A 133 -8.34 4.49 -2.56
C GLY A 133 -9.26 5.24 -3.54
N GLU A 134 -10.57 5.16 -3.33
CA GLU A 134 -11.55 5.89 -4.13
C GLU A 134 -11.41 7.42 -3.95
N VAL A 135 -11.17 7.89 -2.72
CA VAL A 135 -10.87 9.31 -2.45
C VAL A 135 -9.63 9.77 -3.19
N ALA A 136 -8.57 8.95 -3.19
CA ALA A 136 -7.35 9.27 -3.94
C ALA A 136 -7.61 9.35 -5.45
N HIS A 137 -8.34 8.39 -6.01
CA HIS A 137 -8.74 8.39 -7.42
C HIS A 137 -9.54 9.65 -7.79
N ASN A 138 -10.54 9.99 -6.99
CA ASN A 138 -11.39 11.16 -7.24
C ASN A 138 -10.62 12.49 -7.17
N ALA A 139 -9.55 12.55 -6.40
CA ALA A 139 -8.69 13.73 -6.28
C ALA A 139 -7.65 13.82 -7.41
N ILE A 140 -7.23 12.69 -8.00
CA ILE A 140 -6.21 12.62 -9.05
C ILE A 140 -6.87 12.42 -10.40
N ALA A 141 -7.15 13.51 -11.10
CA ALA A 141 -7.82 13.48 -12.41
C ALA A 141 -7.02 12.64 -13.41
N GLY A 142 -7.70 11.70 -14.08
CA GLY A 142 -7.09 10.81 -15.07
C GLY A 142 -6.38 9.57 -14.50
N SER A 143 -6.38 9.38 -13.19
CA SER A 143 -5.96 8.10 -12.58
C SER A 143 -6.95 6.98 -12.87
N THR A 144 -6.55 5.73 -12.64
CA THR A 144 -7.44 4.58 -12.58
C THR A 144 -7.50 4.02 -11.17
N TRP A 145 -8.64 3.43 -10.80
CA TRP A 145 -8.80 2.77 -9.51
C TRP A 145 -9.54 1.44 -9.67
N THR A 146 -9.10 0.44 -8.94
CA THR A 146 -9.73 -0.88 -8.92
C THR A 146 -9.73 -1.46 -7.52
N MET A 147 -10.91 -1.87 -7.05
CA MET A 147 -11.04 -2.68 -5.85
C MET A 147 -10.69 -4.14 -6.18
N MET A 148 -9.77 -4.73 -5.44
CA MET A 148 -9.37 -6.13 -5.56
C MET A 148 -10.19 -6.98 -4.60
N GLN A 149 -11.07 -7.81 -5.14
CA GLN A 149 -11.92 -8.70 -4.34
C GLN A 149 -11.12 -9.82 -3.68
N GLY A 150 -11.49 -10.18 -2.46
CA GLY A 150 -10.96 -11.35 -1.75
C GLY A 150 -9.54 -11.19 -1.20
N VAL A 151 -8.90 -10.02 -1.33
CA VAL A 151 -7.56 -9.76 -0.80
C VAL A 151 -7.58 -8.62 0.22
N GLY A 152 -6.58 -8.58 1.08
CA GLY A 152 -6.36 -7.54 2.09
C GLY A 152 -5.13 -6.70 1.78
N HIS A 153 -4.42 -6.31 2.84
CA HIS A 153 -3.33 -5.32 2.79
C HIS A 153 -2.06 -5.77 2.05
N PHE A 154 -1.86 -7.07 1.88
CA PHE A 154 -0.65 -7.62 1.26
C PHE A 154 -0.96 -8.49 0.03
N PRO A 155 -1.71 -7.99 -0.96
CA PRO A 155 -2.27 -8.82 -2.03
C PRO A 155 -1.21 -9.64 -2.76
N MET A 156 -0.01 -9.09 -2.99
CA MET A 156 1.09 -9.77 -3.67
C MET A 156 1.67 -10.95 -2.90
N SER A 157 1.55 -10.97 -1.57
CA SER A 157 2.11 -12.04 -0.73
C SER A 157 1.04 -12.93 -0.10
N GLU A 158 -0.14 -12.40 0.23
CA GLU A 158 -1.21 -13.18 0.85
C GLU A 158 -2.05 -13.96 -0.17
N ASN A 159 -2.14 -13.48 -1.42
CA ASN A 159 -2.85 -14.16 -2.51
C ASN A 159 -2.32 -13.75 -3.89
N PRO A 160 -1.10 -14.18 -4.26
CA PRO A 160 -0.46 -13.76 -5.52
C PRO A 160 -1.27 -14.14 -6.76
N ASP A 161 -1.98 -15.27 -6.75
CA ASP A 161 -2.77 -15.73 -7.88
C ASP A 161 -3.98 -14.81 -8.13
N GLN A 162 -4.55 -14.26 -7.08
CA GLN A 162 -5.62 -13.27 -7.18
C GLN A 162 -5.06 -11.90 -7.58
N PHE A 163 -3.96 -11.49 -6.97
CA PHE A 163 -3.33 -10.18 -7.23
C PHE A 163 -2.92 -10.02 -8.69
N ILE A 164 -2.32 -11.06 -9.29
CA ILE A 164 -1.84 -11.01 -10.68
C ILE A 164 -2.97 -10.71 -11.69
N GLN A 165 -4.21 -11.09 -11.39
CA GLN A 165 -5.36 -10.84 -12.25
C GLN A 165 -5.72 -9.35 -12.34
N TYR A 166 -5.41 -8.57 -11.28
CA TYR A 166 -5.59 -7.12 -11.27
C TYR A 166 -4.37 -6.37 -11.79
N LEU A 167 -3.18 -6.90 -11.56
CA LEU A 167 -1.93 -6.27 -11.99
C LEU A 167 -1.70 -6.37 -13.50
N MET A 168 -1.91 -7.54 -14.10
CA MET A 168 -1.57 -7.77 -15.51
C MET A 168 -2.28 -6.82 -16.49
N PRO A 169 -3.58 -6.53 -16.36
CA PRO A 169 -4.25 -5.57 -17.25
C PRO A 169 -3.63 -4.16 -17.20
N ILE A 170 -3.16 -3.74 -16.01
CA ILE A 170 -2.48 -2.45 -15.86
C ILE A 170 -1.13 -2.46 -16.58
N LEU A 171 -0.34 -3.53 -16.42
CA LEU A 171 0.96 -3.65 -17.08
C LEU A 171 0.82 -3.71 -18.61
N GLU A 172 -0.19 -4.39 -19.11
CA GLU A 172 -0.51 -4.43 -20.55
C GLU A 172 -0.91 -3.04 -21.10
N GLN A 173 -1.63 -2.24 -20.31
CA GLN A 173 -1.99 -0.87 -20.68
C GLN A 173 -0.78 0.07 -20.69
N ILE A 174 0.19 -0.13 -19.80
CA ILE A 174 1.40 0.70 -19.69
C ILE A 174 2.43 0.32 -20.79
N SER A 175 2.38 -0.91 -21.31
CA SER A 175 3.32 -1.40 -22.32
C SER A 175 3.11 -0.68 -23.64
#